data_558fe9d10915952f99165a65907ca0bd
#
_entry.id   558fe9d10915952f99165a65907ca0bd
#
_cell.length_a   1.000
_cell.length_b   1.000
_cell.length_c   1.000
_cell.angle_alpha   90.00
_cell.angle_beta   90.00
_cell.angle_gamma   90.00
#
_symmetry.space_group_name_H-M   'P 1'
#
loop_
_entity.id
_entity.type
_entity.pdbx_description
1 polymer ?
#
loop_
_entity_poly.entity_id
_entity_poly.type
_entity_poly.pdbx_seq_one_letter_code
_entity_poly.pdbx_strand_id
1 'polypeptide(L)'
;MKKLTIVVPVITAAVLLTAALWMAIPSSVPSKKGLFYGNVTIGPICPVERENVQCTPTPETYRARKVIVFGPDAKTLIATVDIDNNGNYSAELAAGTYLIDINHAGIDRSSDVPRMIIIEPEKSVRLDIKIDTGIR
;
A
#
# COMPACT_ATOMS: atom_id res chain seq x y z
N MET A 1 -28.43 16.17 86.39
CA MET A 1 -27.25 15.90 85.54
C MET A 1 -27.75 15.44 84.20
N LYS A 2 -27.69 16.33 83.20
CA LYS A 2 -28.08 15.98 81.83
C LYS A 2 -26.85 15.47 81.09
N LYS A 3 -26.87 14.21 80.72
CA LYS A 3 -25.84 13.64 79.84
C LYS A 3 -26.04 14.19 78.43
N LEU A 4 -25.11 15.00 77.98
CA LEU A 4 -25.09 15.49 76.65
C LEU A 4 -24.51 14.39 75.77
N THR A 5 -25.36 13.71 75.04
CA THR A 5 -24.92 12.72 74.05
C THR A 5 -24.57 13.47 72.80
N ILE A 6 -23.27 13.64 72.53
CA ILE A 6 -22.81 14.19 71.29
C ILE A 6 -22.89 13.07 70.25
N VAL A 7 -23.88 13.20 69.38
CA VAL A 7 -23.94 12.35 68.19
C VAL A 7 -23.02 12.99 67.15
N VAL A 8 -21.86 12.38 66.97
CA VAL A 8 -20.95 12.73 65.88
C VAL A 8 -21.50 12.11 64.59
N PRO A 9 -21.95 12.88 63.64
CA PRO A 9 -22.30 12.31 62.36
C PRO A 9 -20.98 11.83 61.70
N VAL A 10 -20.82 10.54 61.56
CA VAL A 10 -19.78 9.97 60.68
C VAL A 10 -20.16 10.32 59.27
N ILE A 11 -19.61 11.39 58.79
CA ILE A 11 -19.66 11.71 57.37
C ILE A 11 -18.71 10.74 56.73
N THR A 12 -19.24 9.60 56.31
CA THR A 12 -18.55 8.76 55.35
C THR A 12 -18.48 9.51 54.02
N ALA A 13 -17.36 10.19 53.84
CA ALA A 13 -16.99 10.70 52.53
C ALA A 13 -16.80 9.49 51.62
N ALA A 14 -17.84 9.09 50.92
CA ALA A 14 -17.73 8.22 49.79
C ALA A 14 -16.90 8.98 48.73
N VAL A 15 -15.62 8.80 48.76
CA VAL A 15 -14.74 9.19 47.66
C VAL A 15 -15.10 8.28 46.50
N LEU A 16 -16.04 8.71 45.70
CA LEU A 16 -16.26 8.14 44.38
C LEU A 16 -15.01 8.42 43.57
N LEU A 17 -14.07 7.48 43.61
CA LEU A 17 -13.03 7.35 42.62
C LEU A 17 -13.72 7.02 41.30
N THR A 18 -14.24 8.04 40.61
CA THR A 18 -14.49 7.94 39.20
C THR A 18 -13.15 7.84 38.53
N ALA A 19 -12.66 6.61 38.44
CA ALA A 19 -11.61 6.30 37.48
C ALA A 19 -12.20 6.66 36.11
N ALA A 20 -11.92 7.87 35.67
CA ALA A 20 -12.12 8.23 34.28
C ALA A 20 -11.20 7.32 33.47
N LEU A 21 -11.78 6.20 33.06
CA LEU A 21 -11.14 5.32 32.08
C LEU A 21 -11.07 6.15 30.79
N TRP A 22 -9.99 6.90 30.66
CA TRP A 22 -9.61 7.49 29.39
C TRP A 22 -9.29 6.31 28.48
N MET A 23 -10.32 5.76 27.87
CA MET A 23 -10.11 4.98 26.68
C MET A 23 -9.48 5.94 25.67
N ALA A 24 -8.18 5.83 25.53
CA ALA A 24 -7.47 6.40 24.41
C ALA A 24 -8.06 5.72 23.16
N ILE A 25 -9.07 6.35 22.58
CA ILE A 25 -9.57 6.00 21.26
C ILE A 25 -8.37 6.22 20.35
N PRO A 26 -7.80 5.18 19.73
CA PRO A 26 -6.79 5.42 18.74
C PRO A 26 -7.44 6.28 17.68
N SER A 27 -7.05 7.55 17.62
CA SER A 27 -7.43 8.44 16.55
C SER A 27 -6.72 7.89 15.31
N SER A 28 -7.34 6.91 14.66
CA SER A 28 -6.97 6.57 13.30
C SER A 28 -7.38 7.75 12.43
N VAL A 29 -6.51 8.75 12.40
CA VAL A 29 -6.60 9.80 11.40
C VAL A 29 -6.57 9.08 10.06
N PRO A 30 -7.64 9.16 9.24
CA PRO A 30 -7.63 8.52 7.94
C PRO A 30 -6.44 9.09 7.18
N SER A 31 -5.44 8.25 6.95
CA SER A 31 -4.28 8.62 6.16
C SER A 31 -4.77 9.03 4.79
N LYS A 32 -4.56 10.29 4.43
CA LYS A 32 -4.93 10.77 3.09
C LYS A 32 -4.16 9.96 2.07
N LYS A 33 -4.85 9.54 1.02
CA LYS A 33 -4.30 8.71 -0.04
C LYS A 33 -3.86 9.55 -1.23
N GLY A 34 -2.87 9.06 -1.95
CA GLY A 34 -2.51 9.52 -3.27
C GLY A 34 -2.73 8.43 -4.30
N LEU A 35 -2.71 8.79 -5.57
CA LEU A 35 -2.85 7.87 -6.69
C LEU A 35 -1.46 7.49 -7.22
N PHE A 36 -1.20 6.19 -7.26
CA PHE A 36 -0.04 5.61 -7.94
C PHE A 36 -0.51 4.90 -9.21
N TYR A 37 0.07 5.24 -10.36
CA TYR A 37 -0.36 4.68 -11.63
C TYR A 37 0.77 4.69 -12.66
N GLY A 38 0.55 3.99 -13.76
CA GLY A 38 1.48 3.97 -14.87
C GLY A 38 1.09 2.97 -15.94
N ASN A 39 2.00 2.77 -16.87
CA ASN A 39 1.87 1.80 -17.94
C ASN A 39 3.04 0.81 -17.90
N VAL A 40 2.74 -0.46 -18.13
CA VAL A 40 3.73 -1.53 -18.25
C VAL A 40 3.86 -1.91 -19.72
N THR A 41 5.06 -1.83 -20.24
CA THR A 41 5.44 -2.33 -21.56
C THR A 41 6.19 -3.63 -21.40
N ILE A 42 5.80 -4.67 -22.11
CA ILE A 42 6.37 -6.01 -22.02
C ILE A 42 6.93 -6.41 -23.38
N GLY A 43 8.17 -6.80 -23.42
CA GLY A 43 8.80 -7.27 -24.65
C GLY A 43 10.30 -7.62 -24.49
N PRO A 44 10.88 -8.25 -25.50
CA PRO A 44 10.23 -8.78 -26.71
C PRO A 44 9.30 -9.97 -26.40
N ILE A 45 8.28 -10.17 -27.23
CA ILE A 45 7.33 -11.29 -27.11
C ILE A 45 7.74 -12.46 -28.00
N CYS A 46 8.39 -12.18 -29.11
CA CYS A 46 8.89 -13.17 -30.05
C CYS A 46 10.39 -13.04 -30.22
N PRO A 47 11.13 -14.16 -30.43
CA PRO A 47 12.56 -14.13 -30.67
C PRO A 47 12.93 -13.43 -31.99
N VAL A 48 12.07 -13.55 -32.99
CA VAL A 48 12.22 -12.95 -34.31
C VAL A 48 10.87 -12.46 -34.79
N GLU A 49 10.81 -11.22 -35.22
CA GLU A 49 9.63 -10.69 -35.89
C GLU A 49 9.50 -11.34 -37.26
N ARG A 50 8.38 -11.96 -37.50
CA ARG A 50 8.03 -12.56 -38.80
C ARG A 50 6.81 -11.86 -39.37
N GLU A 51 6.77 -11.73 -40.68
CA GLU A 51 5.58 -11.27 -41.39
C GLU A 51 4.42 -12.19 -41.02
N ASN A 52 3.28 -11.60 -40.66
CA ASN A 52 2.02 -12.26 -40.26
C ASN A 52 2.05 -12.97 -38.88
N VAL A 53 3.06 -12.77 -38.03
CA VAL A 53 3.04 -13.20 -36.63
C VAL A 53 2.91 -11.98 -35.74
N GLN A 54 1.82 -11.94 -34.96
CA GLN A 54 1.57 -10.85 -34.03
C GLN A 54 2.43 -11.04 -32.78
N CYS A 55 3.49 -10.22 -32.67
CA CYS A 55 4.40 -10.21 -31.53
C CYS A 55 4.05 -9.12 -30.52
N THR A 56 2.77 -9.04 -30.16
CA THR A 56 2.26 -8.11 -29.17
C THR A 56 1.84 -8.83 -27.89
N PRO A 57 1.94 -8.19 -26.73
CA PRO A 57 1.44 -8.79 -25.50
C PRO A 57 -0.04 -9.10 -25.57
N THR A 58 -0.40 -10.30 -25.10
CA THR A 58 -1.80 -10.73 -24.97
C THR A 58 -2.35 -10.37 -23.59
N PRO A 59 -3.66 -10.43 -23.36
CA PRO A 59 -4.22 -10.26 -22.01
C PRO A 59 -3.59 -11.19 -20.98
N GLU A 60 -3.26 -12.43 -21.35
CA GLU A 60 -2.58 -13.40 -20.47
C GLU A 60 -1.16 -12.94 -20.10
N THR A 61 -0.47 -12.32 -21.05
CA THR A 61 0.86 -11.76 -20.83
C THR A 61 0.84 -10.72 -19.71
N TYR A 62 -0.16 -9.87 -19.70
CA TYR A 62 -0.34 -8.87 -18.63
C TYR A 62 -0.79 -9.49 -17.31
N ARG A 63 -1.72 -10.46 -17.35
CA ARG A 63 -2.22 -11.12 -16.12
C ARG A 63 -1.15 -11.89 -15.37
N ALA A 64 -0.16 -12.43 -16.08
CA ALA A 64 0.96 -13.15 -15.46
C ALA A 64 1.89 -12.21 -14.68
N ARG A 65 1.77 -10.91 -14.86
CA ARG A 65 2.66 -9.90 -14.29
C ARG A 65 1.91 -8.99 -13.34
N LYS A 66 2.60 -8.57 -12.30
CA LYS A 66 2.06 -7.73 -11.25
C LYS A 66 3.05 -6.63 -10.91
N VAL A 67 2.53 -5.48 -10.57
CA VAL A 67 3.31 -4.43 -9.91
C VAL A 67 3.23 -4.66 -8.41
N ILE A 68 4.36 -4.76 -7.76
CA ILE A 68 4.46 -5.07 -6.34
C ILE A 68 4.85 -3.81 -5.59
N VAL A 69 4.10 -3.50 -4.55
CA VAL A 69 4.36 -2.36 -3.67
C VAL A 69 4.83 -2.86 -2.33
N PHE A 70 6.06 -2.51 -1.97
CA PHE A 70 6.64 -2.78 -0.66
C PHE A 70 6.68 -1.50 0.18
N GLY A 71 6.71 -1.68 1.49
CA GLY A 71 7.00 -0.60 2.43
C GLY A 71 8.44 -0.07 2.29
N PRO A 72 8.79 0.98 3.05
CA PRO A 72 10.12 1.59 2.99
C PRO A 72 11.25 0.65 3.46
N ASP A 73 10.93 -0.42 4.16
CA ASP A 73 11.84 -1.49 4.56
C ASP A 73 12.23 -2.43 3.39
N ALA A 74 11.61 -2.29 2.24
CA ALA A 74 11.76 -3.14 1.06
C ALA A 74 11.42 -4.63 1.29
N LYS A 75 10.70 -4.96 2.35
CA LYS A 75 10.35 -6.33 2.75
C LYS A 75 8.87 -6.54 2.99
N THR A 76 8.19 -5.55 3.60
CA THR A 76 6.77 -5.65 3.91
C THR A 76 5.96 -5.43 2.65
N LEU A 77 5.21 -6.46 2.24
CA LEU A 77 4.28 -6.35 1.11
C LEU A 77 3.09 -5.47 1.51
N ILE A 78 2.90 -4.38 0.78
CA ILE A 78 1.79 -3.44 1.00
C ILE A 78 0.64 -3.74 0.04
N ALA A 79 0.93 -3.92 -1.25
CA ALA A 79 -0.06 -4.19 -2.27
C ALA A 79 0.53 -4.95 -3.45
N THR A 80 -0.34 -5.71 -4.11
CA THR A 80 -0.08 -6.32 -5.41
C THR A 80 -1.08 -5.72 -6.39
N VAL A 81 -0.57 -5.07 -7.43
CA VAL A 81 -1.39 -4.30 -8.38
C VAL A 81 -1.48 -5.06 -9.70
N ASP A 82 -2.70 -5.31 -10.13
CA ASP A 82 -2.96 -5.95 -11.41
C ASP A 82 -2.71 -4.98 -12.57
N ILE A 83 -2.27 -5.54 -13.68
CA ILE A 83 -2.06 -4.83 -14.93
C ILE A 83 -3.22 -5.19 -15.86
N ASP A 84 -3.89 -4.20 -16.42
CA ASP A 84 -4.99 -4.44 -17.34
C ASP A 84 -4.50 -4.89 -18.73
N ASN A 85 -5.45 -5.18 -19.62
CA ASN A 85 -5.15 -5.69 -20.96
C ASN A 85 -4.43 -4.67 -21.87
N ASN A 86 -4.38 -3.41 -21.47
CA ASN A 86 -3.68 -2.32 -22.16
C ASN A 86 -2.33 -1.99 -21.52
N GLY A 87 -1.94 -2.73 -20.48
CA GLY A 87 -0.71 -2.49 -19.73
C GLY A 87 -0.83 -1.42 -18.66
N ASN A 88 -2.02 -0.87 -18.41
CA ASN A 88 -2.21 0.14 -17.39
C ASN A 88 -2.41 -0.46 -16.02
N TYR A 89 -1.92 0.22 -15.01
CA TYR A 89 -2.15 -0.13 -13.61
C TYR A 89 -2.39 1.13 -12.79
N SER A 90 -3.12 0.98 -11.71
CA SER A 90 -3.34 2.05 -10.74
C SER A 90 -3.66 1.50 -9.36
N ALA A 91 -3.26 2.22 -8.34
CA ALA A 91 -3.59 1.92 -6.96
C ALA A 91 -3.67 3.19 -6.13
N GLU A 92 -4.60 3.23 -5.19
CA GLU A 92 -4.61 4.25 -4.15
C GLU A 92 -3.75 3.79 -2.98
N LEU A 93 -2.77 4.59 -2.63
CA LEU A 93 -1.85 4.32 -1.54
C LEU A 93 -1.90 5.42 -0.49
N ALA A 94 -1.78 5.05 0.77
CA ALA A 94 -1.62 6.03 1.83
C ALA A 94 -0.34 6.86 1.60
N ALA A 95 -0.37 8.12 2.02
CA ALA A 95 0.81 8.98 1.95
C ALA A 95 2.00 8.32 2.64
N GLY A 96 3.13 8.27 1.99
CA GLY A 96 4.33 7.63 2.51
C GLY A 96 5.32 7.24 1.42
N THR A 97 6.37 6.55 1.83
CA THR A 97 7.44 6.06 0.96
C THR A 97 7.26 4.57 0.69
N TYR A 98 7.43 4.17 -0.57
CA TYR A 98 7.25 2.79 -1.01
C TYR A 98 8.37 2.36 -1.94
N LEU A 99 8.69 1.07 -1.93
CA LEU A 99 9.52 0.44 -2.94
C LEU A 99 8.62 -0.25 -3.96
N ILE A 100 8.80 0.06 -5.22
CA ILE A 100 8.06 -0.53 -6.32
C ILE A 100 8.94 -1.54 -7.05
N ASP A 101 8.39 -2.70 -7.29
CA ASP A 101 9.04 -3.76 -8.07
C ASP A 101 7.99 -4.50 -8.92
N ILE A 102 8.42 -5.52 -9.62
CA ILE A 102 7.57 -6.47 -10.36
C ILE A 102 7.70 -7.86 -9.77
N ASN A 103 6.79 -8.75 -10.10
CA ASN A 103 6.80 -10.13 -9.59
C ASN A 103 7.87 -11.03 -10.25
N HIS A 104 8.70 -10.52 -11.15
CA HIS A 104 9.79 -11.25 -11.83
C HIS A 104 9.35 -12.63 -12.37
N ALA A 105 8.25 -12.65 -13.12
CA ALA A 105 7.78 -13.87 -13.77
C ALA A 105 8.85 -14.44 -14.71
N GLY A 106 9.22 -15.71 -14.54
CA GLY A 106 10.29 -16.32 -15.33
C GLY A 106 11.63 -15.58 -15.16
N ILE A 107 12.17 -15.08 -16.27
CA ILE A 107 13.43 -14.34 -16.31
C ILE A 107 13.21 -12.84 -16.55
N ASP A 108 12.01 -12.37 -16.34
CA ASP A 108 11.66 -10.95 -16.51
C ASP A 108 12.57 -10.03 -15.73
N ARG A 109 13.01 -8.96 -16.37
CA ARG A 109 13.83 -7.90 -15.77
C ARG A 109 13.29 -6.53 -16.14
N SER A 110 13.63 -5.55 -15.34
CA SER A 110 13.38 -4.15 -15.66
C SER A 110 14.51 -3.29 -15.11
N SER A 111 14.86 -2.23 -15.86
CA SER A 111 15.77 -1.20 -15.38
C SER A 111 15.04 -0.08 -14.62
N ASP A 112 13.71 -0.05 -14.68
CA ASP A 112 12.89 0.98 -14.06
C ASP A 112 12.59 0.67 -12.60
N VAL A 113 12.65 -0.60 -12.22
CA VAL A 113 12.41 -1.11 -10.87
C VAL A 113 13.53 -2.07 -10.43
N PRO A 114 13.78 -2.25 -9.14
CA PRO A 114 13.08 -1.65 -8.01
C PRO A 114 13.34 -0.14 -7.91
N ARG A 115 12.32 0.59 -7.50
CA ARG A 115 12.41 2.05 -7.36
C ARG A 115 11.63 2.54 -6.15
N MET A 116 12.25 3.44 -5.39
CA MET A 116 11.56 4.14 -4.31
C MET A 116 10.71 5.27 -4.89
N ILE A 117 9.48 5.38 -4.40
CA ILE A 117 8.57 6.49 -4.70
C ILE A 117 8.02 7.09 -3.41
N ILE A 118 7.58 8.34 -3.51
CA ILE A 118 6.92 9.05 -2.42
C ILE A 118 5.51 9.37 -2.88
N ILE A 119 4.53 8.90 -2.12
CA ILE A 119 3.12 9.24 -2.31
C ILE A 119 2.77 10.41 -1.41
N GLU A 120 2.36 11.51 -2.00
CA GLU A 120 1.86 12.67 -1.29
C GLU A 120 0.32 12.64 -1.24
N PRO A 121 -0.29 13.17 -0.16
CA PRO A 121 -1.75 13.22 -0.03
C PRO A 121 -2.40 13.94 -1.21
N GLU A 122 -3.44 13.32 -1.78
CA GLU A 122 -4.26 13.89 -2.87
C GLU A 122 -3.49 14.24 -4.15
N LYS A 123 -2.29 13.69 -4.30
CA LYS A 123 -1.46 13.83 -5.50
C LYS A 123 -1.32 12.51 -6.23
N SER A 124 -0.91 12.61 -7.50
CA SER A 124 -0.69 11.44 -8.37
C SER A 124 0.80 11.29 -8.65
N VAL A 125 1.27 10.05 -8.62
CA VAL A 125 2.63 9.68 -9.02
C VAL A 125 2.53 8.69 -10.16
N ARG A 126 3.21 8.98 -11.27
CA ARG A 126 3.28 8.10 -12.43
C ARG A 126 4.64 7.40 -12.48
N LEU A 127 4.62 6.09 -12.70
CA LEU A 127 5.80 5.30 -12.99
C LEU A 127 5.49 4.34 -14.15
N ASP A 128 6.11 4.53 -15.29
CA ASP A 128 6.04 3.62 -16.41
C ASP A 128 7.16 2.58 -16.27
N ILE A 129 6.83 1.31 -16.46
CA ILE A 129 7.73 0.18 -16.24
C ILE A 129 7.88 -0.58 -17.55
N LYS A 130 9.11 -0.76 -18.00
CA LYS A 130 9.44 -1.60 -19.14
C LYS A 130 10.00 -2.94 -18.65
N ILE A 131 9.32 -4.01 -19.01
CA ILE A 131 9.73 -5.37 -18.68
C ILE A 131 10.44 -6.01 -19.88
N ASP A 132 11.68 -6.45 -19.69
CA ASP A 132 12.42 -7.26 -20.62
C ASP A 132 12.19 -8.74 -20.29
N THR A 133 11.56 -9.46 -21.20
CA THR A 133 11.24 -10.89 -21.03
C THR A 133 12.46 -11.80 -21.20
N GLY A 134 13.58 -11.27 -21.66
CA GLY A 134 14.78 -12.04 -21.94
C GLY A 134 14.71 -12.92 -23.19
N ILE A 135 13.61 -12.88 -23.92
CA ILE A 135 13.48 -13.59 -25.21
C ILE A 135 14.44 -12.96 -26.23
N ARG A 136 15.27 -13.78 -26.88
CA ARG A 136 16.26 -13.37 -27.90
C ARG A 136 16.15 -14.26 -29.13
#